data_426935dd3448a134673e8404174b85bc
#
_entry.id   426935dd3448a134673e8404174b85bc
#
_cell.length_a   1.000
_cell.length_b   1.000
_cell.length_c   1.000
_cell.angle_alpha   90.00
_cell.angle_beta   90.00
_cell.angle_gamma   90.00
#
_symmetry.space_group_name_H-M   'P 1'
#
loop_
_entity.id
_entity.type
_entity.pdbx_description
1 polymer ?
#
loop_
_entity_poly.entity_id
_entity_poly.type
_entity_poly.pdbx_seq_one_letter_code
_entity_poly.pdbx_strand_id
1 'polypeptide(L)'
;EYALPYAFFHWGFAVQVVFVLLGVCMAYGFYVKKVPHLRVSAICGEMMGNYKYKKPLGKIIDALTILSIIGGVGVVSMGVGVPIITAAISKVFGVDASFAVNLIVLLIVGAVFTLTSFVGVKKGMKRLSDLTMYLAIGLMAFIFIFGPTGFILKNFTYSCGKMLSNYIDMSLFTDPIGNSGFPEANTIFLFTLAFN
;
A
#
# COMPACT_ATOMS: atom_id res chain seq x y z
N GLU A 1 5.06 15.99 17.41
CA GLU A 1 4.53 16.95 16.41
C GLU A 1 4.55 16.40 14.97
N TYR A 2 5.54 15.59 14.56
CA TYR A 2 5.70 15.12 13.18
C TYR A 2 5.05 13.77 12.86
N ALA A 3 4.48 13.06 13.82
CA ALA A 3 3.95 11.71 13.59
C ALA A 3 2.84 11.67 12.51
N LEU A 4 1.86 12.57 12.60
CA LEU A 4 0.78 12.64 11.62
C LEU A 4 1.22 13.28 10.28
N PRO A 5 2.02 14.37 10.27
CA PRO A 5 2.66 14.86 9.04
C PRO A 5 3.45 13.81 8.27
N TYR A 6 4.23 12.95 8.95
CA TYR A 6 4.93 11.85 8.28
C TYR A 6 3.98 10.76 7.75
N ALA A 7 2.90 10.46 8.44
CA ALA A 7 1.89 9.56 7.90
C ALA A 7 1.27 10.10 6.61
N PHE A 8 0.97 11.41 6.55
CA PHE A 8 0.50 12.05 5.33
C PHE A 8 1.57 12.13 4.24
N PHE A 9 2.83 12.31 4.60
CA PHE A 9 3.94 12.29 3.68
C PHE A 9 4.08 10.93 3.00
N HIS A 10 4.01 9.84 3.77
CA HIS A 10 4.14 8.48 3.25
C HIS A 10 2.94 8.03 2.41
N TRP A 11 1.70 8.35 2.84
CA TRP A 11 0.48 7.93 2.17
C TRP A 11 -0.13 9.00 1.26
N GLY A 12 0.52 10.15 1.16
CA GLY A 12 0.05 11.30 0.39
C GLY A 12 0.55 11.31 -1.06
N PHE A 13 0.88 12.51 -1.54
CA PHE A 13 1.14 12.77 -2.95
C PHE A 13 2.27 11.93 -3.54
N ALA A 14 3.38 11.73 -2.83
CA ALA A 14 4.56 11.05 -3.36
C ALA A 14 4.24 9.61 -3.81
N VAL A 15 3.59 8.84 -2.95
CA VAL A 15 3.21 7.45 -3.24
C VAL A 15 2.09 7.41 -4.28
N GLN A 16 1.08 8.27 -4.15
CA GLN A 16 -0.05 8.29 -5.09
C GLN A 16 0.38 8.66 -6.51
N VAL A 17 1.35 9.56 -6.69
CA VAL A 17 1.88 9.90 -8.02
C VAL A 17 2.49 8.69 -8.71
N VAL A 18 3.24 7.84 -8.01
CA VAL A 18 3.83 6.62 -8.57
C VAL A 18 2.73 5.66 -9.02
N PHE A 19 1.71 5.41 -8.18
CA PHE A 19 0.59 4.54 -8.52
C PHE A 19 -0.24 5.09 -9.68
N VAL A 20 -0.53 6.38 -9.71
CA VAL A 20 -1.29 7.03 -10.79
C VAL A 20 -0.53 6.95 -12.10
N LEU A 21 0.77 7.24 -12.13
CA LEU A 21 1.60 7.14 -13.34
C LEU A 21 1.57 5.72 -13.91
N LEU A 22 1.83 4.73 -13.07
CA LEU A 22 1.79 3.33 -13.49
C LEU A 22 0.38 2.93 -13.94
N GLY A 23 -0.63 3.30 -13.18
CA GLY A 23 -2.04 3.03 -13.48
C GLY A 23 -2.48 3.63 -14.81
N VAL A 24 -2.11 4.87 -15.11
CA VAL A 24 -2.43 5.53 -16.39
C VAL A 24 -1.72 4.83 -17.55
N CYS A 25 -0.43 4.48 -17.41
CA CYS A 25 0.29 3.74 -18.42
C CYS A 25 -0.35 2.37 -18.69
N MET A 26 -0.73 1.65 -17.62
CA MET A 26 -1.42 0.37 -17.71
C MET A 26 -2.80 0.50 -18.36
N ALA A 27 -3.58 1.49 -17.97
CA ALA A 27 -4.90 1.76 -18.54
C ALA A 27 -4.81 2.11 -20.03
N TYR A 28 -3.87 2.98 -20.40
CA TYR A 28 -3.63 3.33 -21.80
C TYR A 28 -3.24 2.10 -22.63
N GLY A 29 -2.31 1.28 -22.16
CA GLY A 29 -1.91 0.04 -22.82
C GLY A 29 -3.07 -0.91 -23.01
N PHE A 30 -3.90 -1.08 -21.98
CA PHE A 30 -5.01 -2.02 -22.02
C PHE A 30 -6.21 -1.52 -22.84
N TYR A 31 -6.68 -0.28 -22.60
CA TYR A 31 -7.90 0.23 -23.23
C TYR A 31 -7.66 0.81 -24.62
N VAL A 32 -6.54 1.49 -24.85
CA VAL A 32 -6.25 2.18 -26.11
C VAL A 32 -5.45 1.29 -27.06
N LYS A 33 -4.33 0.72 -26.55
CA LYS A 33 -3.45 -0.16 -27.37
C LYS A 33 -3.95 -1.60 -27.44
N LYS A 34 -4.98 -1.98 -26.63
CA LYS A 34 -5.57 -3.32 -26.59
C LYS A 34 -4.53 -4.43 -26.40
N VAL A 35 -3.54 -4.18 -25.58
CA VAL A 35 -2.50 -5.17 -25.23
C VAL A 35 -3.20 -6.36 -24.56
N PRO A 36 -2.99 -7.61 -25.04
CA PRO A 36 -3.79 -8.76 -24.60
C PRO A 36 -3.56 -9.17 -23.15
N HIS A 37 -2.48 -8.71 -22.52
CA HIS A 37 -2.14 -9.06 -21.15
C HIS A 37 -1.73 -7.81 -20.36
N LEU A 38 -2.26 -7.69 -19.13
CA LEU A 38 -1.85 -6.67 -18.16
C LEU A 38 -0.48 -7.03 -17.56
N ARG A 39 0.57 -6.88 -18.36
CA ARG A 39 1.97 -7.07 -17.95
C ARG A 39 2.72 -5.78 -18.13
N VAL A 40 3.56 -5.45 -17.17
CA VAL A 40 4.43 -4.25 -17.25
C VAL A 40 5.35 -4.36 -18.47
N SER A 41 5.90 -5.55 -18.72
CA SER A 41 6.73 -5.80 -19.90
C SER A 41 6.02 -5.58 -21.23
N ALA A 42 4.72 -5.85 -21.32
CA ALA A 42 3.96 -5.65 -22.54
C ALA A 42 3.82 -4.15 -22.87
N ILE A 43 3.61 -3.33 -21.85
CA ILE A 43 3.51 -1.87 -21.99
C ILE A 43 4.88 -1.26 -22.28
N CYS A 44 5.91 -1.63 -21.54
CA CYS A 44 7.29 -1.23 -21.82
C CYS A 44 7.73 -1.69 -23.22
N GLY A 45 7.25 -2.85 -23.64
CA GLY A 45 7.55 -3.40 -24.96
C GLY A 45 7.03 -2.55 -26.11
N GLU A 46 5.90 -1.88 -25.97
CA GLU A 46 5.40 -0.92 -26.95
C GLU A 46 6.35 0.29 -27.09
N MET A 47 6.91 0.76 -25.97
CA MET A 47 7.86 1.87 -25.95
C MET A 47 9.22 1.48 -26.55
N MET A 48 9.63 0.22 -26.43
CA MET A 48 10.91 -0.30 -26.94
C MET A 48 10.93 -0.52 -28.47
N GLY A 49 9.79 -0.47 -29.17
CA GLY A 49 9.71 -0.70 -30.60
C GLY A 49 10.35 -2.04 -31.02
N ASN A 50 11.27 -2.02 -32.00
CA ASN A 50 11.95 -3.21 -32.52
C ASN A 50 13.32 -3.48 -31.87
N TYR A 51 13.51 -3.12 -30.60
CA TYR A 51 14.78 -3.34 -29.92
C TYR A 51 15.15 -4.84 -29.84
N LYS A 52 16.39 -5.18 -30.20
CA LYS A 52 16.88 -6.57 -30.28
C LYS A 52 16.69 -7.38 -28.98
N TYR A 53 16.84 -6.73 -27.83
CA TYR A 53 16.75 -7.36 -26.51
C TYR A 53 15.36 -7.22 -25.84
N LYS A 54 14.34 -6.82 -26.59
CA LYS A 54 12.97 -6.64 -26.10
C LYS A 54 12.43 -7.88 -25.35
N LYS A 55 12.64 -9.08 -25.93
CA LYS A 55 12.15 -10.33 -25.32
C LYS A 55 12.84 -10.69 -24.00
N PRO A 56 14.20 -10.74 -23.91
CA PRO A 56 14.85 -11.04 -22.65
C PRO A 56 14.62 -9.96 -21.58
N LEU A 57 14.65 -8.69 -21.96
CA LEU A 57 14.39 -7.59 -21.03
C LEU A 57 12.96 -7.63 -20.50
N GLY A 58 11.97 -7.95 -21.34
CA GLY A 58 10.59 -8.14 -20.91
C GLY A 58 10.43 -9.25 -19.88
N LYS A 59 11.14 -10.38 -20.02
CA LYS A 59 11.14 -11.45 -19.02
C LYS A 59 11.73 -11.00 -17.68
N ILE A 60 12.80 -10.22 -17.70
CA ILE A 60 13.41 -9.67 -16.49
C ILE A 60 12.45 -8.71 -15.80
N ILE A 61 11.81 -7.80 -16.54
CA ILE A 61 10.81 -6.86 -16.02
C ILE A 61 9.65 -7.63 -15.36
N ASP A 62 9.10 -8.65 -16.04
CA ASP A 62 8.00 -9.46 -15.49
C ASP A 62 8.44 -10.22 -14.22
N ALA A 63 9.65 -10.81 -14.22
CA ALA A 63 10.16 -11.51 -13.05
C ALA A 63 10.36 -10.57 -11.85
N LEU A 64 10.94 -9.40 -12.08
CA LEU A 64 11.11 -8.37 -11.04
C LEU A 64 9.74 -7.89 -10.53
N THR A 65 8.76 -7.67 -11.42
CA THR A 65 7.40 -7.26 -11.04
C THR A 65 6.74 -8.34 -10.18
N ILE A 66 6.85 -9.62 -10.56
CA ILE A 66 6.27 -10.72 -9.76
C ILE A 66 6.95 -10.81 -8.39
N LEU A 67 8.28 -10.73 -8.35
CA LEU A 67 9.03 -10.75 -7.08
C LEU A 67 8.64 -9.56 -6.18
N SER A 68 8.49 -8.37 -6.76
CA SER A 68 8.05 -7.18 -6.04
C SER A 68 6.63 -7.34 -5.47
N ILE A 69 5.69 -7.87 -6.27
CA ILE A 69 4.32 -8.11 -5.81
C ILE A 69 4.30 -9.15 -4.69
N ILE A 70 5.03 -10.26 -4.82
CA ILE A 70 5.08 -11.30 -3.78
C ILE A 70 5.74 -10.74 -2.51
N GLY A 71 6.88 -10.06 -2.64
CA GLY A 71 7.63 -9.52 -1.51
C GLY A 71 6.91 -8.35 -0.83
N GLY A 72 6.42 -7.39 -1.61
CA GLY A 72 5.74 -6.21 -1.10
C GLY A 72 4.34 -6.53 -0.58
N VAL A 73 3.44 -6.92 -1.48
CA VAL A 73 2.02 -7.15 -1.14
C VAL A 73 1.86 -8.40 -0.25
N GLY A 74 2.51 -9.50 -0.60
CA GLY A 74 2.33 -10.77 0.13
C GLY A 74 2.98 -10.73 1.52
N VAL A 75 4.28 -10.51 1.57
CA VAL A 75 5.04 -10.60 2.83
C VAL A 75 4.75 -9.41 3.75
N VAL A 76 4.75 -8.20 3.21
CA VAL A 76 4.59 -6.99 4.04
C VAL A 76 3.17 -6.80 4.47
N SER A 77 2.18 -6.89 3.57
CA SER A 77 0.77 -6.70 3.94
C SER A 77 0.30 -7.74 4.95
N MET A 78 0.69 -9.01 4.79
CA MET A 78 0.36 -10.04 5.78
C MET A 78 1.23 -9.93 7.04
N GLY A 79 2.51 -9.62 6.90
CA GLY A 79 3.43 -9.48 8.03
C GLY A 79 3.09 -8.31 8.97
N VAL A 80 2.49 -7.24 8.45
CA VAL A 80 2.03 -6.10 9.24
C VAL A 80 0.54 -6.23 9.61
N GLY A 81 -0.29 -6.67 8.65
CA GLY A 81 -1.74 -6.74 8.84
C GLY A 81 -2.16 -7.77 9.88
N VAL A 82 -1.57 -8.96 9.88
CA VAL A 82 -1.90 -10.02 10.83
C VAL A 82 -1.63 -9.61 12.28
N PRO A 83 -0.46 -9.07 12.66
CA PRO A 83 -0.23 -8.58 14.02
C PRO A 83 -1.19 -7.46 14.45
N ILE A 84 -1.58 -6.56 13.55
CA ILE A 84 -2.55 -5.50 13.85
C ILE A 84 -3.92 -6.11 14.17
N ILE A 85 -4.40 -7.05 13.38
CA ILE A 85 -5.66 -7.75 13.61
C ILE A 85 -5.59 -8.54 14.94
N THR A 86 -4.48 -9.25 15.17
CA THR A 86 -4.27 -9.99 16.42
C THR A 86 -4.27 -9.06 17.63
N ALA A 87 -3.59 -7.92 17.56
CA ALA A 87 -3.59 -6.93 18.64
C ALA A 87 -4.99 -6.35 18.89
N ALA A 88 -5.79 -6.13 17.85
CA ALA A 88 -7.18 -5.70 17.99
C ALA A 88 -8.04 -6.79 18.67
N ILE A 89 -7.92 -8.05 18.26
CA ILE A 89 -8.61 -9.19 18.86
C ILE A 89 -8.22 -9.33 20.34
N SER A 90 -6.92 -9.28 20.63
CA SER A 90 -6.40 -9.32 22.01
C SER A 90 -7.06 -8.25 22.89
N LYS A 91 -7.12 -7.02 22.38
CA LYS A 91 -7.64 -5.89 23.13
C LYS A 91 -9.16 -5.97 23.37
N VAL A 92 -9.90 -6.50 22.39
CA VAL A 92 -11.38 -6.59 22.48
C VAL A 92 -11.82 -7.81 23.26
N PHE A 93 -11.18 -8.96 23.08
CA PHE A 93 -11.60 -10.24 23.65
C PHE A 93 -10.77 -10.68 24.86
N GLY A 94 -9.71 -9.93 25.22
CA GLY A 94 -8.84 -10.29 26.34
C GLY A 94 -7.98 -11.54 26.09
N VAL A 95 -7.79 -11.95 24.84
CA VAL A 95 -6.99 -13.12 24.47
C VAL A 95 -5.53 -12.68 24.29
N ASP A 96 -4.59 -13.42 24.85
CA ASP A 96 -3.17 -13.11 24.68
C ASP A 96 -2.74 -13.19 23.21
N ALA A 97 -1.99 -12.19 22.77
CA ALA A 97 -1.42 -12.13 21.41
C ALA A 97 -0.30 -13.17 21.28
N SER A 98 -0.65 -14.43 21.16
CA SER A 98 0.27 -15.56 21.03
C SER A 98 0.56 -15.87 19.56
N PHE A 99 1.63 -16.65 19.32
CA PHE A 99 1.94 -17.17 17.99
C PHE A 99 0.78 -17.97 17.39
N ALA A 100 0.06 -18.75 18.23
CA ALA A 100 -1.10 -19.51 17.78
C ALA A 100 -2.24 -18.63 17.26
N VAL A 101 -2.53 -17.53 17.94
CA VAL A 101 -3.56 -16.56 17.49
C VAL A 101 -3.14 -15.89 16.19
N ASN A 102 -1.87 -15.47 16.06
CA ASN A 102 -1.33 -14.94 14.80
C ASN A 102 -1.48 -15.94 13.65
N LEU A 103 -1.18 -17.21 13.90
CA LEU A 103 -1.29 -18.27 12.88
C LEU A 103 -2.74 -18.50 12.45
N ILE A 104 -3.67 -18.51 13.40
CA ILE A 104 -5.10 -18.65 13.11
C ILE A 104 -5.60 -17.47 12.26
N VAL A 105 -5.26 -16.25 12.65
CA VAL A 105 -5.62 -15.04 11.90
C VAL A 105 -5.02 -15.09 10.48
N LEU A 106 -3.75 -15.48 10.35
CA LEU A 106 -3.08 -15.63 9.06
C LEU A 106 -3.81 -16.64 8.16
N LEU A 107 -4.19 -17.80 8.72
CA LEU A 107 -4.91 -18.83 7.96
C LEU A 107 -6.30 -18.35 7.52
N ILE A 108 -7.04 -17.66 8.39
CA ILE A 108 -8.35 -17.10 8.06
C ILE A 108 -8.23 -16.06 6.94
N VAL A 109 -7.32 -15.09 7.09
CA VAL A 109 -7.09 -14.05 6.09
C VAL A 109 -6.63 -14.66 4.76
N GLY A 110 -5.69 -15.62 4.81
CA GLY A 110 -5.21 -16.35 3.65
C GLY A 110 -6.32 -17.15 2.95
N ALA A 111 -7.20 -17.80 3.72
CA ALA A 111 -8.34 -18.53 3.17
C ALA A 111 -9.35 -17.58 2.48
N VAL A 112 -9.69 -16.45 3.11
CA VAL A 112 -10.56 -15.43 2.52
C VAL A 112 -9.96 -14.89 1.23
N PHE A 113 -8.67 -14.58 1.21
CA PHE A 113 -7.97 -14.10 0.04
C PHE A 113 -7.96 -15.16 -1.09
N THR A 114 -7.66 -16.40 -0.76
CA THR A 114 -7.65 -17.52 -1.72
C THR A 114 -9.04 -17.75 -2.31
N LEU A 115 -10.07 -17.80 -1.49
CA LEU A 115 -11.44 -17.98 -1.93
C LEU A 115 -11.92 -16.83 -2.85
N THR A 116 -11.63 -15.59 -2.48
CA THR A 116 -11.99 -14.42 -3.30
C THR A 116 -11.25 -14.40 -4.63
N SER A 117 -10.00 -14.83 -4.65
CA SER A 117 -9.20 -14.98 -5.87
C SER A 117 -9.73 -16.10 -6.76
N PHE A 118 -10.17 -17.22 -6.17
CA PHE A 118 -10.74 -18.35 -6.89
C PHE A 118 -12.10 -18.02 -7.55
N VAL A 119 -12.95 -17.25 -6.86
CA VAL A 119 -14.23 -16.75 -7.42
C VAL A 119 -14.02 -15.78 -8.58
N GLY A 120 -12.80 -15.25 -8.70
CA GLY A 120 -12.35 -14.39 -9.79
C GLY A 120 -12.43 -12.90 -9.50
N VAL A 121 -11.56 -12.18 -10.19
CA VAL A 121 -11.32 -10.72 -10.00
C VAL A 121 -12.61 -9.89 -10.13
N LYS A 122 -13.46 -10.20 -11.11
CA LYS A 122 -14.67 -9.42 -11.37
C LYS A 122 -15.78 -9.60 -10.33
N LYS A 123 -15.85 -10.73 -9.65
CA LYS A 123 -16.94 -11.02 -8.69
C LYS A 123 -16.44 -11.09 -7.25
N GLY A 124 -15.40 -11.87 -6.98
CA GLY A 124 -14.88 -12.07 -5.62
C GLY A 124 -14.17 -10.84 -5.10
N MET A 125 -13.14 -10.41 -5.80
CA MET A 125 -12.32 -9.26 -5.37
C MET A 125 -13.12 -7.96 -5.37
N LYS A 126 -14.00 -7.73 -6.38
CA LYS A 126 -14.84 -6.55 -6.41
C LYS A 126 -15.75 -6.46 -5.18
N ARG A 127 -16.44 -7.56 -4.82
CA ARG A 127 -17.35 -7.57 -3.66
C ARG A 127 -16.60 -7.32 -2.35
N LEU A 128 -15.42 -7.91 -2.20
CA LEU A 128 -14.59 -7.69 -1.01
C LEU A 128 -14.10 -6.24 -0.93
N SER A 129 -13.67 -5.67 -2.05
CA SER A 129 -13.25 -4.27 -2.15
C SER A 129 -14.41 -3.31 -1.85
N ASP A 130 -15.58 -3.54 -2.43
CA ASP A 130 -16.79 -2.74 -2.16
C ASP A 130 -17.17 -2.79 -0.67
N LEU A 131 -17.14 -4.00 -0.05
CA LEU A 131 -17.39 -4.16 1.38
C LEU A 131 -16.39 -3.39 2.23
N THR A 132 -15.10 -3.51 1.93
CA THR A 132 -14.03 -2.81 2.65
C THR A 132 -14.20 -1.29 2.54
N MET A 133 -14.55 -0.80 1.35
CA MET A 133 -14.81 0.62 1.12
C MET A 133 -16.00 1.12 1.93
N TYR A 134 -17.12 0.40 1.94
CA TYR A 134 -18.29 0.78 2.75
C TYR A 134 -18.00 0.76 4.25
N LEU A 135 -17.27 -0.26 4.73
CA LEU A 135 -16.85 -0.33 6.13
C LEU A 135 -15.91 0.83 6.50
N ALA A 136 -14.95 1.17 5.63
CA ALA A 136 -14.04 2.28 5.84
C ALA A 136 -14.77 3.63 5.89
N ILE A 137 -15.69 3.87 4.94
CA ILE A 137 -16.51 5.09 4.93
C ILE A 137 -17.41 5.14 6.17
N GLY A 138 -18.06 4.03 6.51
CA GLY A 138 -18.91 3.95 7.70
C GLY A 138 -18.15 4.23 8.99
N LEU A 139 -16.96 3.64 9.17
CA LEU A 139 -16.09 3.88 10.31
C LEU A 139 -15.61 5.34 10.35
N MET A 140 -15.22 5.89 9.22
CA MET A 140 -14.79 7.30 9.12
C MET A 140 -15.94 8.25 9.49
N ALA A 141 -17.14 8.01 8.98
CA ALA A 141 -18.32 8.79 9.31
C ALA A 141 -18.67 8.66 10.82
N PHE A 142 -18.61 7.45 11.37
CA PHE A 142 -18.82 7.20 12.79
C PHE A 142 -17.84 8.00 13.65
N ILE A 143 -16.55 7.91 13.37
CA ILE A 143 -15.51 8.65 14.11
C ILE A 143 -15.71 10.16 13.96
N PHE A 144 -16.14 10.63 12.80
CA PHE A 144 -16.34 12.03 12.54
C PHE A 144 -17.57 12.59 13.27
N ILE A 145 -18.67 11.80 13.38
CA ILE A 145 -19.91 12.22 14.03
C ILE A 145 -19.80 12.11 15.57
N PHE A 146 -19.26 11.00 16.08
CA PHE A 146 -19.22 10.71 17.51
C PHE A 146 -17.89 11.09 18.19
N GLY A 147 -16.86 11.39 17.40
CA GLY A 147 -15.54 11.78 17.90
C GLY A 147 -15.40 13.30 18.10
N PRO A 148 -14.23 13.75 18.53
CA PRO A 148 -13.93 15.17 18.70
C PRO A 148 -13.68 15.84 17.36
N THR A 149 -14.71 16.08 16.56
CA THR A 149 -14.68 16.58 15.20
C THR A 149 -13.84 17.86 15.03
N GLY A 150 -13.96 18.80 15.97
CA GLY A 150 -13.18 20.03 15.96
C GLY A 150 -11.67 19.78 16.10
N PHE A 151 -11.27 18.82 16.92
CA PHE A 151 -9.88 18.40 17.06
C PHE A 151 -9.39 17.71 15.79
N ILE A 152 -10.20 16.79 15.24
CA ILE A 152 -9.88 16.06 14.00
C ILE A 152 -9.58 17.02 12.86
N LEU A 153 -10.48 18.00 12.63
CA LEU A 153 -10.31 18.98 11.57
C LEU A 153 -9.09 19.89 11.79
N LYS A 154 -8.91 20.42 13.00
CA LYS A 154 -7.75 21.25 13.32
C LYS A 154 -6.44 20.49 13.14
N ASN A 155 -6.36 19.26 13.65
CA ASN A 155 -5.17 18.43 13.56
C ASN A 155 -4.88 17.99 12.12
N PHE A 156 -5.90 17.65 11.34
CA PHE A 156 -5.77 17.37 9.92
C PHE A 156 -5.19 18.57 9.15
N THR A 157 -5.80 19.75 9.30
CA THR A 157 -5.36 20.96 8.61
C THR A 157 -3.94 21.35 9.01
N TYR A 158 -3.62 21.31 10.31
CA TYR A 158 -2.28 21.58 10.82
C TYR A 158 -1.24 20.60 10.25
N SER A 159 -1.55 19.31 10.25
CA SER A 159 -0.62 18.28 9.78
C SER A 159 -0.40 18.34 8.27
N CYS A 160 -1.43 18.64 7.50
CA CYS A 160 -1.30 18.90 6.05
C CYS A 160 -0.42 20.13 5.79
N GLY A 161 -0.67 21.24 6.50
CA GLY A 161 0.14 22.44 6.38
C GLY A 161 1.59 22.21 6.75
N LYS A 162 1.84 21.48 7.85
CA LYS A 162 3.20 21.14 8.30
C LYS A 162 3.92 20.22 7.33
N MET A 163 3.23 19.22 6.77
CA MET A 163 3.78 18.35 5.73
C MET A 163 4.17 19.15 4.49
N LEU A 164 3.29 20.01 3.99
CA LEU A 164 3.57 20.79 2.78
C LEU A 164 4.70 21.79 2.99
N SER A 165 4.74 22.48 4.14
CA SER A 165 5.77 23.47 4.46
C SER A 165 7.17 22.83 4.63
N ASN A 166 7.23 21.61 5.13
CA ASN A 166 8.50 20.92 5.41
C ASN A 166 8.74 19.74 4.45
N TYR A 167 8.08 19.72 3.29
CA TYR A 167 8.12 18.56 2.38
C TYR A 167 9.54 18.22 1.93
N ILE A 168 10.34 19.22 1.58
CA ILE A 168 11.72 19.06 1.13
C ILE A 168 12.60 18.58 2.28
N ASP A 169 12.48 19.19 3.45
CA ASP A 169 13.25 18.82 4.65
C ASP A 169 12.93 17.37 5.05
N MET A 170 11.65 16.99 5.05
CA MET A 170 11.22 15.62 5.36
C MET A 170 11.73 14.60 4.31
N SER A 171 11.85 15.01 3.03
CA SER A 171 12.33 14.15 1.95
C SER A 171 13.83 13.93 1.98
N LEU A 172 14.61 14.92 2.43
CA LEU A 172 16.08 14.92 2.38
C LEU A 172 16.71 14.75 3.76
N PHE A 173 15.92 14.48 4.80
CA PHE A 173 16.42 14.32 6.16
C PHE A 173 17.23 13.03 6.30
N THR A 174 18.53 13.16 6.51
CA THR A 174 19.48 12.05 6.64
C THR A 174 20.06 11.90 8.04
N ASP A 175 19.70 12.79 8.97
CA ASP A 175 20.15 12.81 10.37
C ASP A 175 21.66 12.55 10.58
N PRO A 176 22.55 13.31 9.92
CA PRO A 176 23.98 13.01 9.91
C PRO A 176 24.67 13.16 11.27
N ILE A 177 24.03 13.82 12.22
CA ILE A 177 24.59 14.15 13.54
C ILE A 177 23.81 13.47 14.67
N GLY A 178 22.49 13.33 14.52
CA GLY A 178 21.60 12.83 15.57
C GLY A 178 21.68 11.33 15.82
N ASN A 179 22.03 10.57 14.79
CA ASN A 179 22.15 9.10 14.82
C ASN A 179 20.93 8.41 15.47
N SER A 180 19.74 8.94 15.18
CA SER A 180 18.48 8.49 15.78
C SER A 180 17.96 7.16 15.23
N GLY A 181 18.54 6.66 14.11
CA GLY A 181 18.03 5.50 13.36
C GLY A 181 16.72 5.77 12.63
N PHE A 182 16.19 7.00 12.69
CA PHE A 182 14.94 7.36 12.04
C PHE A 182 15.01 7.34 10.51
N PRO A 183 16.08 7.87 9.84
CA PRO A 183 16.20 7.80 8.40
C PRO A 183 16.24 6.38 7.85
N GLU A 184 16.94 5.47 8.55
CA GLU A 184 17.02 4.06 8.17
C GLU A 184 15.66 3.39 8.28
N ALA A 185 14.96 3.57 9.40
CA ALA A 185 13.62 3.03 9.60
C ALA A 185 12.63 3.62 8.58
N ASN A 186 12.74 4.91 8.28
CA ASN A 186 11.93 5.59 7.29
C ASN A 186 12.22 5.08 5.86
N THR A 187 13.48 4.85 5.53
CA THR A 187 13.90 4.29 4.24
C THR A 187 13.37 2.87 4.06
N ILE A 188 13.48 2.02 5.08
CA ILE A 188 12.94 0.67 5.08
C ILE A 188 11.42 0.72 4.86
N PHE A 189 10.72 1.60 5.57
CA PHE A 189 9.27 1.77 5.43
C PHE A 189 8.89 2.21 4.01
N LEU A 190 9.56 3.22 3.44
CA LEU A 190 9.32 3.70 2.09
C LEU A 190 9.65 2.64 1.04
N PHE A 191 10.76 1.92 1.23
CA PHE A 191 11.14 0.84 0.33
C PHE A 191 10.10 -0.28 0.32
N THR A 192 9.59 -0.61 1.49
CA THR A 192 8.50 -1.57 1.66
C THR A 192 7.23 -1.13 0.97
N LEU A 193 6.89 0.17 1.05
CA LEU A 193 5.73 0.74 0.35
C LEU A 193 5.91 0.79 -1.17
N ALA A 194 7.13 1.03 -1.66
CA ALA A 194 7.41 1.08 -3.09
C ALA A 194 7.23 -0.28 -3.78
N PHE A 195 7.26 -1.37 -3.02
CA PHE A 195 7.04 -2.73 -3.51
C PHE A 195 5.60 -3.25 -3.29
N ASN A 196 4.72 -2.46 -2.67
CA ASN A 196 3.29 -2.74 -2.56
C ASN A 196 2.53 -2.13 -3.75
#